data_f0e790952b5edf82b51cbcabf0329595
#
_entry.id   f0e790952b5edf82b51cbcabf0329595
#
_cell.length_a   1.000
_cell.length_b   1.000
_cell.length_c   1.000
_cell.angle_alpha   90.00
_cell.angle_beta   90.00
_cell.angle_gamma   90.00
#
_symmetry.space_group_name_H-M   'P 1'
#
loop_
_entity.id
_entity.type
_entity.pdbx_description
1 polymer ?
#
loop_
_entity_poly.entity_id
_entity_poly.type
_entity_poly.pdbx_seq_one_letter_code
_entity_poly.pdbx_strand_id
1 'polypeptide(L)'
;MQGTAPARELEGRRVLVTGAGSGIGLATACALQAHGARVAAVLQHAGQVAELRARLPQAPIFVQDLLDDEACAALPARAADALGGLDGLACCAGIFYKKGSEATTLDEWRETIAVNLDATFVLTRAAIAHMRAAGAPGTQQGIAERGSVVVVSSQIGLVGHARGAAYAASKAGLNGMVRSLALEWAREGIRINAVGPGPTETPMVAGVLADPAALAAMCETIPMGRLGQAAEIAEVIAFLLSSRASFVTGQVLCADGGFTAR
;
A
#
# COMPACT_ATOMS: atom_id res chain seq x y z
N MET A 1 -27.15 3.38 20.98
CA MET A 1 -25.73 3.71 21.15
C MET A 1 -25.37 4.63 19.99
N GLN A 2 -25.16 5.92 20.25
CA GLN A 2 -24.70 6.85 19.23
C GLN A 2 -23.26 6.51 18.93
N GLY A 3 -22.98 6.03 17.71
CA GLY A 3 -21.62 5.79 17.24
C GLY A 3 -20.86 7.13 17.24
N THR A 4 -19.84 7.26 18.09
CA THR A 4 -18.88 8.36 17.99
C THR A 4 -18.27 8.31 16.59
N ALA A 5 -18.29 9.43 15.88
CA ALA A 5 -17.60 9.54 14.60
C ALA A 5 -16.15 9.06 14.80
N PRO A 6 -15.57 8.30 13.84
CA PRO A 6 -14.20 7.84 13.97
C PRO A 6 -13.29 9.04 14.22
N ALA A 7 -12.34 8.88 15.15
CA ALA A 7 -11.37 9.93 15.43
C ALA A 7 -10.63 10.27 14.13
N ARG A 8 -10.59 11.54 13.74
CA ARG A 8 -9.91 11.99 12.51
C ARG A 8 -8.39 12.00 12.72
N GLU A 9 -7.81 10.81 12.74
CA GLU A 9 -6.40 10.57 13.11
C GLU A 9 -5.41 11.06 12.04
N LEU A 10 -5.89 11.33 10.82
CA LEU A 10 -5.11 11.80 9.68
C LEU A 10 -5.56 13.19 9.21
N GLU A 11 -6.20 13.98 10.08
CA GLU A 11 -6.73 15.31 9.73
C GLU A 11 -5.65 16.17 9.06
N GLY A 12 -5.94 16.64 7.85
CA GLY A 12 -5.06 17.49 7.06
C GLY A 12 -3.82 16.80 6.46
N ARG A 13 -3.54 15.54 6.77
CA ARG A 13 -2.44 14.78 6.15
C ARG A 13 -2.67 14.62 4.63
N ARG A 14 -1.64 14.82 3.85
CA ARG A 14 -1.64 14.79 2.38
C ARG A 14 -0.99 13.49 1.93
N VAL A 15 -1.78 12.58 1.38
CA VAL A 15 -1.35 11.21 1.09
C VAL A 15 -1.55 10.85 -0.37
N LEU A 16 -0.50 10.33 -1.01
CA LEU A 16 -0.57 9.71 -2.33
C LEU A 16 -0.84 8.21 -2.18
N VAL A 17 -1.84 7.69 -2.90
CA VAL A 17 -2.21 6.26 -2.89
C VAL A 17 -2.09 5.71 -4.30
N THR A 18 -1.26 4.69 -4.53
CA THR A 18 -1.19 3.98 -5.81
C THR A 18 -2.09 2.74 -5.81
N GLY A 19 -2.52 2.31 -7.01
CA GLY A 19 -3.46 1.20 -7.12
C GLY A 19 -4.85 1.51 -6.55
N ALA A 20 -5.20 2.80 -6.46
CA ALA A 20 -6.45 3.27 -5.84
C ALA A 20 -7.73 2.94 -6.66
N GLY A 21 -7.59 2.28 -7.80
CA GLY A 21 -8.72 1.93 -8.68
C GLY A 21 -9.54 0.72 -8.23
N SER A 22 -9.02 -0.11 -7.32
CA SER A 22 -9.73 -1.32 -6.87
C SER A 22 -9.13 -1.88 -5.57
N GLY A 23 -9.80 -2.87 -4.99
CA GLY A 23 -9.28 -3.69 -3.89
C GLY A 23 -8.75 -2.90 -2.71
N ILE A 24 -7.56 -3.28 -2.21
CA ILE A 24 -6.93 -2.66 -1.05
C ILE A 24 -6.65 -1.17 -1.28
N GLY A 25 -6.16 -0.79 -2.48
CA GLY A 25 -5.83 0.61 -2.77
C GLY A 25 -7.06 1.53 -2.74
N LEU A 26 -8.19 1.10 -3.31
CA LEU A 26 -9.45 1.83 -3.26
C LEU A 26 -9.96 1.95 -1.81
N ALA A 27 -9.96 0.84 -1.08
CA ALA A 27 -10.37 0.84 0.33
C ALA A 27 -9.47 1.77 1.17
N THR A 28 -8.15 1.74 0.92
CA THR A 28 -7.19 2.64 1.58
C THR A 28 -7.49 4.09 1.29
N ALA A 29 -7.71 4.47 0.02
CA ALA A 29 -8.01 5.85 -0.33
C ALA A 29 -9.29 6.35 0.37
N CYS A 30 -10.33 5.50 0.44
CA CYS A 30 -11.57 5.82 1.15
C CYS A 30 -11.37 5.92 2.68
N ALA A 31 -10.65 4.99 3.29
CA ALA A 31 -10.38 5.00 4.73
C ALA A 31 -9.55 6.23 5.14
N LEU A 32 -8.50 6.56 4.40
CA LEU A 32 -7.67 7.74 4.66
C LEU A 32 -8.50 9.03 4.59
N GLN A 33 -9.39 9.17 3.60
CA GLN A 33 -10.31 10.32 3.55
C GLN A 33 -11.28 10.35 4.73
N ALA A 34 -11.83 9.20 5.13
CA ALA A 34 -12.72 9.11 6.30
C ALA A 34 -12.01 9.52 7.59
N HIS A 35 -10.70 9.22 7.72
CA HIS A 35 -9.84 9.68 8.80
C HIS A 35 -9.35 11.14 8.66
N GLY A 36 -9.84 11.89 7.66
CA GLY A 36 -9.56 13.33 7.49
C GLY A 36 -8.36 13.65 6.61
N ALA A 37 -7.74 12.67 5.96
CA ALA A 37 -6.64 12.93 5.03
C ALA A 37 -7.13 13.55 3.71
N ARG A 38 -6.28 14.37 3.09
CA ARG A 38 -6.39 14.78 1.69
C ARG A 38 -5.67 13.75 0.84
N VAL A 39 -6.41 13.07 -0.03
CA VAL A 39 -5.89 11.94 -0.81
C VAL A 39 -5.72 12.33 -2.27
N ALA A 40 -4.55 12.04 -2.84
CA ALA A 40 -4.32 11.96 -4.27
C ALA A 40 -4.23 10.50 -4.69
N ALA A 41 -4.86 10.11 -5.78
CA ALA A 41 -5.02 8.73 -6.19
C ALA A 41 -4.37 8.44 -7.54
N VAL A 42 -3.64 7.32 -7.64
CA VAL A 42 -3.07 6.82 -8.89
C VAL A 42 -3.84 5.58 -9.32
N LEU A 43 -4.35 5.60 -10.54
CA LEU A 43 -5.07 4.51 -11.21
C LEU A 43 -4.25 3.98 -12.37
N GLN A 44 -4.40 2.71 -12.70
CA GLN A 44 -3.78 2.13 -13.89
C GLN A 44 -4.56 2.49 -15.17
N HIS A 45 -5.90 2.54 -15.10
CA HIS A 45 -6.74 2.71 -16.28
C HIS A 45 -7.77 3.81 -16.11
N ALA A 46 -8.03 4.56 -17.17
CA ALA A 46 -9.03 5.63 -17.19
C ALA A 46 -10.45 5.13 -16.86
N GLY A 47 -10.77 3.88 -17.17
CA GLY A 47 -12.07 3.27 -16.83
C GLY A 47 -12.38 3.20 -15.34
N GLN A 48 -11.38 3.31 -14.46
CA GLN A 48 -11.55 3.32 -13.01
C GLN A 48 -11.89 4.70 -12.43
N VAL A 49 -11.75 5.76 -13.22
CA VAL A 49 -11.92 7.15 -12.77
C VAL A 49 -13.35 7.42 -12.25
N ALA A 50 -14.35 6.94 -12.97
CA ALA A 50 -15.75 7.20 -12.61
C ALA A 50 -16.12 6.60 -11.24
N GLU A 51 -15.71 5.36 -10.97
CA GLU A 51 -15.95 4.70 -9.69
C GLU A 51 -15.22 5.41 -8.55
N LEU A 52 -13.94 5.73 -8.73
CA LEU A 52 -13.20 6.45 -7.70
C LEU A 52 -13.78 7.85 -7.47
N ARG A 53 -14.15 8.56 -8.51
CA ARG A 53 -14.74 9.91 -8.41
C ARG A 53 -16.08 9.92 -7.65
N ALA A 54 -16.87 8.86 -7.77
CA ALA A 54 -18.11 8.71 -7.01
C ALA A 54 -17.86 8.58 -5.49
N ARG A 55 -16.72 7.99 -5.09
CA ARG A 55 -16.33 7.78 -3.69
C ARG A 55 -15.50 8.94 -3.13
N LEU A 56 -14.64 9.52 -3.95
CA LEU A 56 -13.68 10.57 -3.60
C LEU A 56 -13.80 11.74 -4.58
N PRO A 57 -14.90 12.54 -4.51
CA PRO A 57 -15.20 13.54 -5.55
C PRO A 57 -14.15 14.64 -5.67
N GLN A 58 -13.42 14.97 -4.61
CA GLN A 58 -12.44 16.04 -4.58
C GLN A 58 -10.98 15.55 -4.73
N ALA A 59 -10.73 14.24 -4.80
CA ALA A 59 -9.37 13.73 -4.88
C ALA A 59 -8.73 14.06 -6.24
N PRO A 60 -7.51 14.59 -6.29
CA PRO A 60 -6.69 14.58 -7.50
C PRO A 60 -6.49 13.14 -7.98
N ILE A 61 -6.74 12.88 -9.27
CA ILE A 61 -6.63 11.55 -9.86
C ILE A 61 -5.59 11.60 -10.98
N PHE A 62 -4.65 10.66 -10.93
CA PHE A 62 -3.62 10.45 -11.95
C PHE A 62 -3.82 9.06 -12.57
N VAL A 63 -3.95 9.00 -13.88
CA VAL A 63 -3.92 7.72 -14.62
C VAL A 63 -2.49 7.52 -15.09
N GLN A 64 -1.82 6.48 -14.59
CA GLN A 64 -0.41 6.24 -14.85
C GLN A 64 -0.09 4.75 -14.86
N ASP A 65 0.62 4.32 -15.91
CA ASP A 65 1.28 3.02 -15.94
C ASP A 65 2.55 3.06 -15.09
N LEU A 66 2.65 2.15 -14.12
CA LEU A 66 3.79 2.08 -13.21
C LEU A 66 5.03 1.39 -13.82
N LEU A 67 4.95 0.92 -15.06
CA LEU A 67 6.11 0.48 -15.83
C LEU A 67 6.93 1.66 -16.41
N ASP A 68 6.40 2.87 -16.38
CA ASP A 68 7.10 4.09 -16.78
C ASP A 68 7.80 4.71 -15.56
N ASP A 69 9.08 4.42 -15.40
CA ASP A 69 9.89 4.88 -14.26
C ASP A 69 9.98 6.39 -14.14
N GLU A 70 10.08 7.12 -15.26
CA GLU A 70 10.16 8.58 -15.28
C GLU A 70 8.84 9.20 -14.81
N ALA A 71 7.73 8.71 -15.34
CA ALA A 71 6.41 9.13 -14.91
C ALA A 71 6.13 8.76 -13.44
N CYS A 72 6.57 7.58 -12.98
CA CYS A 72 6.49 7.19 -11.58
C CYS A 72 7.27 8.14 -10.66
N ALA A 73 8.48 8.51 -11.05
CA ALA A 73 9.32 9.47 -10.30
C ALA A 73 8.67 10.86 -10.20
N ALA A 74 7.89 11.26 -11.19
CA ALA A 74 7.18 12.54 -11.20
C ALA A 74 5.88 12.57 -10.38
N LEU A 75 5.27 11.41 -10.09
CA LEU A 75 3.97 11.32 -9.39
C LEU A 75 3.96 11.99 -8.01
N PRO A 76 4.96 11.80 -7.12
CA PRO A 76 4.98 12.47 -5.82
C PRO A 76 5.01 14.00 -5.92
N ALA A 77 5.73 14.56 -6.89
CA ALA A 77 5.73 16.02 -7.15
C ALA A 77 4.34 16.48 -7.57
N ARG A 78 3.74 15.84 -8.56
CA ARG A 78 2.38 16.16 -9.05
C ARG A 78 1.34 16.08 -7.95
N ALA A 79 1.45 15.07 -7.07
CA ALA A 79 0.58 14.93 -5.91
C ALA A 79 0.81 16.05 -4.88
N ALA A 80 2.07 16.40 -4.61
CA ALA A 80 2.43 17.48 -3.71
C ALA A 80 1.87 18.82 -4.20
N ASP A 81 1.99 19.11 -5.50
CA ASP A 81 1.43 20.33 -6.11
C ASP A 81 -0.10 20.37 -5.96
N ALA A 82 -0.78 19.27 -6.27
CA ALA A 82 -2.23 19.18 -6.19
C ALA A 82 -2.80 19.23 -4.75
N LEU A 83 -2.04 18.72 -3.78
CA LEU A 83 -2.43 18.68 -2.36
C LEU A 83 -1.87 19.84 -1.53
N GLY A 84 -0.93 20.63 -2.07
CA GLY A 84 -0.19 21.66 -1.32
C GLY A 84 0.88 21.06 -0.41
N GLY A 85 1.47 19.93 -0.80
CA GLY A 85 2.53 19.20 -0.11
C GLY A 85 2.24 17.69 -0.01
N LEU A 86 3.19 16.92 0.56
CA LEU A 86 3.08 15.47 0.69
C LEU A 86 3.61 15.02 2.06
N ASP A 87 2.76 14.35 2.83
CA ASP A 87 3.07 13.84 4.18
C ASP A 87 3.04 12.31 4.23
N GLY A 88 2.43 11.66 3.25
CA GLY A 88 2.29 10.21 3.22
C GLY A 88 2.27 9.61 1.83
N LEU A 89 2.72 8.35 1.74
CA LEU A 89 2.64 7.52 0.54
C LEU A 89 2.13 6.13 0.92
N ALA A 90 1.08 5.66 0.24
CA ALA A 90 0.60 4.28 0.31
C ALA A 90 0.80 3.59 -1.05
N CYS A 91 1.78 2.69 -1.16
CA CYS A 91 2.03 1.89 -2.35
C CYS A 91 1.18 0.62 -2.30
N CYS A 92 -0.03 0.67 -2.91
CA CYS A 92 -0.97 -0.45 -2.94
C CYS A 92 -1.03 -1.17 -4.28
N ALA A 93 -0.42 -0.62 -5.33
CA ALA A 93 -0.39 -1.26 -6.65
C ALA A 93 0.43 -2.56 -6.62
N GLY A 94 0.00 -3.52 -7.41
CA GLY A 94 0.73 -4.78 -7.58
C GLY A 94 -0.01 -5.75 -8.48
N ILE A 95 0.75 -6.62 -9.13
CA ILE A 95 0.25 -7.69 -10.01
C ILE A 95 0.69 -9.05 -9.51
N PHE A 96 -0.08 -10.09 -9.86
CA PHE A 96 0.21 -11.47 -9.51
C PHE A 96 -0.16 -12.43 -10.64
N TYR A 97 0.85 -12.99 -11.29
CA TYR A 97 0.71 -14.12 -12.21
C TYR A 97 0.81 -15.43 -11.44
N LYS A 98 -0.34 -16.08 -11.16
CA LYS A 98 -0.39 -17.34 -10.42
C LYS A 98 -0.07 -18.53 -11.35
N LYS A 99 1.20 -18.76 -11.62
CA LYS A 99 1.72 -19.80 -12.50
C LYS A 99 2.84 -20.60 -11.85
N GLY A 100 2.97 -21.88 -12.24
CA GLY A 100 4.15 -22.70 -11.90
C GLY A 100 5.42 -22.10 -12.52
N SER A 101 6.58 -22.40 -11.94
CA SER A 101 7.86 -21.84 -12.38
C SER A 101 8.19 -22.18 -13.85
N GLU A 102 7.80 -23.35 -14.32
CA GLU A 102 7.99 -23.79 -15.71
C GLU A 102 7.12 -23.01 -16.72
N ALA A 103 5.95 -22.53 -16.28
CA ALA A 103 5.01 -21.78 -17.12
C ALA A 103 5.17 -20.25 -16.99
N THR A 104 5.98 -19.78 -16.05
CA THR A 104 6.26 -18.36 -15.86
C THR A 104 7.29 -17.90 -16.86
N THR A 105 6.92 -16.97 -17.74
CA THR A 105 7.88 -16.41 -18.71
C THR A 105 8.81 -15.40 -18.02
N LEU A 106 9.96 -15.13 -18.64
CA LEU A 106 10.88 -14.09 -18.14
C LEU A 106 10.26 -12.70 -18.21
N ASP A 107 9.35 -12.45 -19.15
CA ASP A 107 8.68 -11.16 -19.25
C ASP A 107 7.66 -10.97 -18.12
N GLU A 108 6.87 -11.99 -17.77
CA GLU A 108 5.99 -11.96 -16.60
C GLU A 108 6.77 -11.82 -15.27
N TRP A 109 7.94 -12.47 -15.19
CA TRP A 109 8.85 -12.28 -14.07
C TRP A 109 9.31 -10.84 -13.97
N ARG A 110 9.85 -10.27 -15.07
CA ARG A 110 10.36 -8.90 -15.11
C ARG A 110 9.27 -7.88 -14.83
N GLU A 111 8.10 -8.04 -15.44
CA GLU A 111 6.96 -7.17 -15.21
C GLU A 111 6.51 -7.21 -13.75
N THR A 112 6.47 -8.39 -13.11
CA THR A 112 6.14 -8.52 -11.70
C THR A 112 7.14 -7.78 -10.81
N ILE A 113 8.43 -7.88 -11.10
CA ILE A 113 9.48 -7.15 -10.35
C ILE A 113 9.35 -5.66 -10.61
N ALA A 114 9.22 -5.23 -11.86
CA ALA A 114 9.11 -3.83 -12.24
C ALA A 114 7.91 -3.13 -11.56
N VAL A 115 6.71 -3.72 -11.65
CA VAL A 115 5.50 -3.12 -11.04
C VAL A 115 5.53 -3.19 -9.52
N ASN A 116 5.85 -4.36 -8.95
CA ASN A 116 5.69 -4.55 -7.50
C ASN A 116 6.83 -3.97 -6.69
N LEU A 117 8.06 -4.01 -7.19
CA LEU A 117 9.27 -3.64 -6.44
C LEU A 117 9.90 -2.35 -6.97
N ASP A 118 10.26 -2.30 -8.27
CA ASP A 118 11.03 -1.18 -8.81
C ASP A 118 10.21 0.12 -8.77
N ALA A 119 8.97 0.10 -9.26
CA ALA A 119 8.06 1.25 -9.19
C ALA A 119 7.82 1.71 -7.75
N THR A 120 7.68 0.77 -6.80
CA THR A 120 7.54 1.10 -5.37
C THR A 120 8.78 1.80 -4.83
N PHE A 121 9.97 1.36 -5.22
CA PHE A 121 11.22 2.02 -4.85
C PHE A 121 11.32 3.43 -5.44
N VAL A 122 11.04 3.58 -6.74
CA VAL A 122 11.07 4.88 -7.45
C VAL A 122 10.12 5.89 -6.79
N LEU A 123 8.87 5.49 -6.55
CA LEU A 123 7.87 6.30 -5.88
C LEU A 123 8.27 6.68 -4.45
N THR A 124 8.78 5.72 -3.67
CA THR A 124 9.22 5.93 -2.29
C THR A 124 10.35 6.94 -2.23
N ARG A 125 11.39 6.75 -3.05
CA ARG A 125 12.54 7.67 -3.14
C ARG A 125 12.11 9.09 -3.48
N ALA A 126 11.23 9.26 -4.47
CA ALA A 126 10.74 10.56 -4.88
C ALA A 126 9.83 11.21 -3.81
N ALA A 127 8.96 10.44 -3.15
CA ALA A 127 8.12 10.95 -2.06
C ALA A 127 8.95 11.42 -0.86
N ILE A 128 9.99 10.68 -0.47
CA ILE A 128 10.91 11.07 0.60
C ILE A 128 11.54 12.43 0.32
N ALA A 129 11.96 12.70 -0.91
CA ALA A 129 12.54 13.99 -1.28
C ALA A 129 11.57 15.16 -1.01
N HIS A 130 10.27 15.00 -1.30
CA HIS A 130 9.24 15.99 -1.00
C HIS A 130 8.95 16.12 0.49
N MET A 131 8.87 15.01 1.23
CA MET A 131 8.67 15.02 2.69
C MET A 131 9.81 15.75 3.41
N ARG A 132 11.04 15.61 2.95
CA ARG A 132 12.21 16.32 3.50
C ARG A 132 12.16 17.82 3.25
N ALA A 133 11.79 18.22 2.03
CA ALA A 133 11.75 19.64 1.61
C ALA A 133 10.66 20.45 2.34
N ALA A 134 9.58 19.82 2.78
CA ALA A 134 8.43 20.48 3.38
C ALA A 134 8.69 21.11 4.77
N GLY A 135 9.88 20.91 5.35
CA GLY A 135 10.19 21.35 6.74
C GLY A 135 9.44 20.49 7.78
N ALA A 136 10.00 20.36 8.96
CA ALA A 136 9.32 19.65 10.04
C ALA A 136 8.33 20.59 10.75
N PRO A 137 7.06 20.19 10.97
CA PRO A 137 6.25 20.86 11.97
C PRO A 137 6.98 20.73 13.32
N GLY A 138 7.19 21.85 14.00
CA GLY A 138 7.92 21.85 15.28
C GLY A 138 7.28 20.91 16.29
N THR A 139 8.03 19.94 16.79
CA THR A 139 7.63 19.15 17.95
C THR A 139 8.48 19.55 19.16
N GLN A 140 7.86 19.63 20.33
CA GLN A 140 8.53 20.04 21.56
C GLN A 140 9.48 18.97 22.14
N GLN A 141 9.56 17.77 21.55
CA GLN A 141 10.28 16.62 22.13
C GLN A 141 10.98 15.76 21.07
N GLY A 142 11.99 16.28 20.38
CA GLY A 142 12.85 15.42 19.54
C GLY A 142 12.65 15.56 18.03
N ILE A 143 12.78 14.46 17.29
CA ILE A 143 12.69 14.46 15.84
C ILE A 143 11.22 14.66 15.40
N ALA A 144 10.96 15.76 14.71
CA ALA A 144 9.64 16.03 14.16
C ALA A 144 9.29 15.04 13.04
N GLU A 145 8.08 14.46 13.07
CA GLU A 145 7.59 13.59 12.00
C GLU A 145 7.38 14.40 10.74
N ARG A 146 8.13 14.08 9.69
CA ARG A 146 8.04 14.69 8.34
C ARG A 146 7.14 13.91 7.41
N GLY A 147 7.05 12.59 7.60
CA GLY A 147 6.25 11.77 6.73
C GLY A 147 6.22 10.29 7.09
N SER A 148 5.33 9.58 6.42
CA SER A 148 5.22 8.13 6.57
C SER A 148 4.96 7.46 5.22
N VAL A 149 5.68 6.37 4.95
CA VAL A 149 5.48 5.51 3.77
C VAL A 149 4.99 4.14 4.24
N VAL A 150 3.95 3.66 3.60
CA VAL A 150 3.45 2.29 3.81
C VAL A 150 3.39 1.58 2.47
N VAL A 151 4.06 0.43 2.36
CA VAL A 151 4.00 -0.42 1.18
C VAL A 151 3.14 -1.65 1.43
N VAL A 152 2.31 -2.02 0.48
CA VAL A 152 1.54 -3.27 0.55
C VAL A 152 2.42 -4.41 0.04
N SER A 153 3.01 -5.13 1.00
CA SER A 153 3.72 -6.38 0.77
C SER A 153 2.72 -7.55 0.64
N SER A 154 2.97 -8.66 1.27
CA SER A 154 2.10 -9.83 1.38
C SER A 154 2.64 -10.77 2.45
N GLN A 155 1.79 -11.61 3.04
CA GLN A 155 2.22 -12.80 3.75
C GLN A 155 3.19 -13.66 2.91
N ILE A 156 3.00 -13.70 1.57
CA ILE A 156 3.85 -14.45 0.62
C ILE A 156 5.28 -13.88 0.57
N GLY A 157 5.51 -12.65 0.98
CA GLY A 157 6.85 -12.10 1.17
C GLY A 157 7.58 -12.62 2.42
N LEU A 158 6.90 -13.37 3.28
CA LEU A 158 7.43 -13.98 4.50
C LEU A 158 7.46 -15.51 4.41
N VAL A 159 6.47 -16.11 3.74
CA VAL A 159 6.33 -17.55 3.55
C VAL A 159 6.22 -17.90 2.07
N GLY A 160 6.56 -19.14 1.71
CA GLY A 160 6.47 -19.59 0.32
C GLY A 160 5.03 -19.74 -0.14
N HIS A 161 4.83 -19.59 -1.46
CA HIS A 161 3.57 -19.88 -2.12
C HIS A 161 3.83 -20.67 -3.42
N ALA A 162 3.27 -21.85 -3.52
CA ALA A 162 3.33 -22.62 -4.76
C ALA A 162 2.71 -21.81 -5.92
N ARG A 163 3.35 -21.83 -7.08
CA ARG A 163 2.88 -21.10 -8.29
C ARG A 163 2.92 -19.57 -8.14
N GLY A 164 3.87 -19.02 -7.35
CA GLY A 164 3.97 -17.58 -7.10
C GLY A 164 5.40 -17.08 -6.95
N ALA A 165 6.39 -17.68 -7.61
CA ALA A 165 7.81 -17.38 -7.39
C ALA A 165 8.15 -15.90 -7.64
N ALA A 166 7.74 -15.31 -8.77
CA ALA A 166 8.00 -13.91 -9.09
C ALA A 166 7.34 -12.95 -8.05
N TYR A 167 6.09 -13.24 -7.70
CA TYR A 167 5.37 -12.46 -6.70
C TYR A 167 6.03 -12.55 -5.32
N ALA A 168 6.37 -13.77 -4.87
CA ALA A 168 7.06 -13.98 -3.61
C ALA A 168 8.39 -13.23 -3.56
N ALA A 169 9.20 -13.30 -4.63
CA ALA A 169 10.45 -12.58 -4.75
C ALA A 169 10.24 -11.06 -4.64
N SER A 170 9.25 -10.50 -5.37
CA SER A 170 8.95 -9.07 -5.33
C SER A 170 8.53 -8.62 -3.93
N LYS A 171 7.68 -9.39 -3.24
CA LYS A 171 7.18 -9.03 -1.90
C LYS A 171 8.23 -9.23 -0.80
N ALA A 172 9.08 -10.24 -0.92
CA ALA A 172 10.25 -10.40 -0.05
C ALA A 172 11.26 -9.25 -0.26
N GLY A 173 11.47 -8.84 -1.52
CA GLY A 173 12.28 -7.67 -1.88
C GLY A 173 11.76 -6.38 -1.22
N LEU A 174 10.44 -6.14 -1.24
CA LEU A 174 9.82 -5.01 -0.52
C LEU A 174 10.12 -5.04 0.97
N ASN A 175 10.06 -6.21 1.61
CA ASN A 175 10.34 -6.35 3.04
C ASN A 175 11.80 -5.99 3.36
N GLY A 176 12.75 -6.35 2.51
CA GLY A 176 14.15 -5.95 2.61
C GLY A 176 14.35 -4.45 2.40
N MET A 177 13.73 -3.90 1.33
CA MET A 177 13.77 -2.47 1.00
C MET A 177 13.23 -1.61 2.14
N VAL A 178 12.09 -1.96 2.73
CA VAL A 178 11.47 -1.24 3.86
C VAL A 178 12.43 -1.15 5.05
N ARG A 179 13.10 -2.26 5.42
CA ARG A 179 14.05 -2.27 6.53
C ARG A 179 15.24 -1.34 6.28
N SER A 180 15.82 -1.39 5.07
CA SER A 180 16.94 -0.52 4.70
C SER A 180 16.56 0.95 4.71
N LEU A 181 15.49 1.31 4.02
CA LEU A 181 15.05 2.71 3.94
C LEU A 181 14.60 3.25 5.31
N ALA A 182 14.01 2.42 6.16
CA ALA A 182 13.66 2.84 7.52
C ALA A 182 14.90 3.24 8.34
N LEU A 183 16.01 2.50 8.22
CA LEU A 183 17.26 2.83 8.89
C LEU A 183 17.88 4.13 8.36
N GLU A 184 17.79 4.37 7.04
CA GLU A 184 18.31 5.58 6.41
C GLU A 184 17.56 6.84 6.85
N TRP A 185 16.23 6.76 6.97
CA TRP A 185 15.36 7.94 7.07
C TRP A 185 14.74 8.18 8.45
N ALA A 186 14.89 7.26 9.41
CA ALA A 186 14.31 7.41 10.74
C ALA A 186 14.77 8.69 11.46
N ARG A 187 16.05 9.04 11.36
CA ARG A 187 16.60 10.26 11.98
C ARG A 187 16.14 11.55 11.29
N GLU A 188 15.63 11.44 10.07
CA GLU A 188 15.03 12.54 9.32
C GLU A 188 13.52 12.70 9.62
N GLY A 189 12.98 11.88 10.53
CA GLY A 189 11.55 11.91 10.88
C GLY A 189 10.63 11.28 9.85
N ILE A 190 11.13 10.37 9.02
CA ILE A 190 10.32 9.64 8.03
C ILE A 190 10.24 8.17 8.44
N ARG A 191 9.02 7.68 8.66
CA ARG A 191 8.75 6.28 8.97
C ARG A 191 8.42 5.50 7.70
N ILE A 192 8.93 4.28 7.59
CA ILE A 192 8.71 3.42 6.42
C ILE A 192 8.36 2.02 6.92
N ASN A 193 7.16 1.55 6.58
CA ASN A 193 6.66 0.25 7.01
C ASN A 193 6.00 -0.50 5.85
N ALA A 194 5.77 -1.78 6.04
CA ALA A 194 4.98 -2.62 5.16
C ALA A 194 3.76 -3.19 5.87
N VAL A 195 2.69 -3.39 5.13
CA VAL A 195 1.59 -4.29 5.53
C VAL A 195 1.73 -5.58 4.75
N GLY A 196 1.57 -6.72 5.42
CA GLY A 196 1.58 -8.05 4.82
C GLY A 196 0.17 -8.66 4.83
N PRO A 197 -0.69 -8.34 3.84
CA PRO A 197 -2.02 -8.92 3.79
C PRO A 197 -1.98 -10.44 3.58
N GLY A 198 -2.92 -11.14 4.21
CA GLY A 198 -3.33 -12.48 3.82
C GLY A 198 -4.26 -12.48 2.60
N PRO A 199 -4.86 -13.64 2.29
CA PRO A 199 -5.90 -13.72 1.27
C PRO A 199 -7.04 -12.75 1.61
N THR A 200 -7.27 -11.78 0.71
CA THR A 200 -8.20 -10.66 0.91
C THR A 200 -9.17 -10.59 -0.26
N GLU A 201 -10.46 -10.35 0.01
CA GLU A 201 -11.49 -10.19 -1.02
C GLU A 201 -11.21 -8.95 -1.90
N THR A 202 -10.65 -9.21 -3.08
CA THR A 202 -10.26 -8.21 -4.06
C THR A 202 -10.39 -8.81 -5.47
N PRO A 203 -10.34 -8.00 -6.54
CA PRO A 203 -10.30 -8.52 -7.92
C PRO A 203 -9.16 -9.51 -8.16
N MET A 204 -8.03 -9.42 -7.45
CA MET A 204 -6.90 -10.34 -7.59
C MET A 204 -7.26 -11.80 -7.26
N VAL A 205 -8.25 -12.04 -6.42
CA VAL A 205 -8.73 -13.37 -6.03
C VAL A 205 -10.10 -13.72 -6.63
N ALA A 206 -10.57 -12.97 -7.62
CA ALA A 206 -11.90 -13.16 -8.23
C ALA A 206 -12.16 -14.60 -8.68
N GLY A 207 -11.14 -15.28 -9.24
CA GLY A 207 -11.26 -16.68 -9.64
C GLY A 207 -11.50 -17.64 -8.47
N VAL A 208 -11.00 -17.31 -7.28
CA VAL A 208 -11.25 -18.10 -6.07
C VAL A 208 -12.66 -17.81 -5.52
N LEU A 209 -13.06 -16.54 -5.55
CA LEU A 209 -14.40 -16.12 -5.10
C LEU A 209 -15.53 -16.71 -5.96
N ALA A 210 -15.26 -16.97 -7.24
CA ALA A 210 -16.21 -17.57 -8.17
C ALA A 210 -16.36 -19.11 -8.01
N ASP A 211 -15.47 -19.77 -7.25
CA ASP A 211 -15.49 -21.21 -7.01
C ASP A 211 -15.66 -21.51 -5.51
N PRO A 212 -16.85 -21.94 -5.06
CA PRO A 212 -17.12 -22.23 -3.64
C PRO A 212 -16.17 -23.26 -3.01
N ALA A 213 -15.72 -24.25 -3.78
CA ALA A 213 -14.80 -25.27 -3.27
C ALA A 213 -13.38 -24.69 -3.09
N ALA A 214 -12.91 -23.89 -4.04
CA ALA A 214 -11.64 -23.18 -3.91
C ALA A 214 -11.65 -22.15 -2.78
N LEU A 215 -12.77 -21.47 -2.59
CA LEU A 215 -12.96 -20.52 -1.47
C LEU A 215 -12.92 -21.23 -0.14
N ALA A 216 -13.67 -22.34 0.03
CA ALA A 216 -13.67 -23.13 1.26
C ALA A 216 -12.25 -23.63 1.58
N ALA A 217 -11.57 -24.23 0.60
CA ALA A 217 -10.20 -24.72 0.78
C ALA A 217 -9.22 -23.59 1.15
N MET A 218 -9.38 -22.39 0.61
CA MET A 218 -8.56 -21.24 0.98
C MET A 218 -8.85 -20.80 2.42
N CYS A 219 -10.12 -20.70 2.81
CA CYS A 219 -10.52 -20.34 4.19
C CYS A 219 -9.97 -21.31 5.23
N GLU A 220 -9.92 -22.62 4.94
CA GLU A 220 -9.32 -23.63 5.82
C GLU A 220 -7.82 -23.39 6.08
N THR A 221 -7.12 -22.73 5.17
CA THR A 221 -5.71 -22.39 5.38
C THR A 221 -5.51 -21.19 6.31
N ILE A 222 -6.55 -20.43 6.62
CA ILE A 222 -6.50 -19.22 7.43
C ILE A 222 -7.03 -19.52 8.84
N PRO A 223 -6.27 -19.32 9.92
CA PRO A 223 -6.75 -19.60 11.30
C PRO A 223 -8.07 -18.91 11.66
N MET A 224 -8.32 -17.70 11.16
CA MET A 224 -9.62 -17.00 11.35
C MET A 224 -10.76 -17.60 10.50
N GLY A 225 -10.51 -18.58 9.63
CA GLY A 225 -11.52 -19.29 8.85
C GLY A 225 -12.19 -18.48 7.73
N ARG A 226 -11.67 -17.34 7.37
CA ARG A 226 -12.25 -16.47 6.34
C ARG A 226 -11.18 -15.64 5.61
N LEU A 227 -11.52 -15.13 4.46
CA LEU A 227 -10.73 -14.07 3.82
C LEU A 227 -10.80 -12.76 4.62
N GLY A 228 -9.75 -11.96 4.52
CA GLY A 228 -9.77 -10.57 4.97
C GLY A 228 -10.63 -9.70 4.04
N GLN A 229 -11.15 -8.61 4.57
CA GLN A 229 -11.79 -7.56 3.78
C GLN A 229 -10.76 -6.47 3.43
N ALA A 230 -10.87 -5.88 2.23
CA ALA A 230 -9.97 -4.79 1.83
C ALA A 230 -9.98 -3.62 2.83
N ALA A 231 -11.12 -3.35 3.47
CA ALA A 231 -11.25 -2.33 4.51
C ALA A 231 -10.42 -2.65 5.76
N GLU A 232 -10.30 -3.92 6.16
CA GLU A 232 -9.48 -4.32 7.32
C GLU A 232 -8.00 -4.02 7.07
N ILE A 233 -7.53 -4.26 5.84
CA ILE A 233 -6.16 -3.93 5.44
C ILE A 233 -5.96 -2.41 5.38
N ALA A 234 -6.95 -1.68 4.88
CA ALA A 234 -6.92 -0.22 4.78
C ALA A 234 -6.78 0.46 6.16
N GLU A 235 -7.43 -0.06 7.18
CA GLU A 235 -7.30 0.45 8.55
C GLU A 235 -5.89 0.24 9.13
N VAL A 236 -5.25 -0.89 8.83
CA VAL A 236 -3.85 -1.12 9.22
C VAL A 236 -2.91 -0.12 8.50
N ILE A 237 -3.15 0.16 7.23
CA ILE A 237 -2.40 1.16 6.47
C ILE A 237 -2.63 2.57 7.07
N ALA A 238 -3.87 2.93 7.39
CA ALA A 238 -4.20 4.20 8.02
C ALA A 238 -3.51 4.35 9.39
N PHE A 239 -3.52 3.31 10.22
CA PHE A 239 -2.77 3.29 11.49
C PHE A 239 -1.27 3.55 11.27
N LEU A 240 -0.63 2.86 10.34
CA LEU A 240 0.81 3.03 10.07
C LEU A 240 1.15 4.41 9.49
N LEU A 241 0.24 5.05 8.77
CA LEU A 241 0.38 6.42 8.29
C LEU A 241 0.11 7.48 9.36
N SER A 242 -0.58 7.14 10.44
CA SER A 242 -0.95 8.06 11.51
C SER A 242 0.16 8.26 12.54
N SER A 243 0.05 9.31 13.37
CA SER A 243 0.95 9.57 14.49
C SER A 243 0.88 8.50 15.61
N ARG A 244 -0.18 7.67 15.62
CA ARG A 244 -0.29 6.53 16.56
C ARG A 244 0.82 5.51 16.36
N ALA A 245 1.37 5.40 15.14
CA ALA A 245 2.51 4.56 14.82
C ALA A 245 3.85 5.30 14.92
N SER A 246 3.95 6.37 15.74
CA SER A 246 5.12 7.25 15.82
C SER A 246 6.44 6.55 16.16
N PHE A 247 6.39 5.40 16.83
CA PHE A 247 7.57 4.60 17.16
C PHE A 247 7.67 3.29 16.35
N VAL A 248 6.90 3.18 15.25
CA VAL A 248 6.87 2.01 14.36
C VAL A 248 7.54 2.38 13.03
N THR A 249 8.71 1.81 12.75
CA THR A 249 9.41 1.93 11.46
C THR A 249 10.19 0.65 11.15
N GLY A 250 10.35 0.31 9.88
CA GLY A 250 11.05 -0.89 9.41
C GLY A 250 10.27 -2.20 9.60
N GLN A 251 8.99 -2.13 9.96
CA GLN A 251 8.19 -3.30 10.28
C GLN A 251 7.39 -3.82 9.08
N VAL A 252 7.13 -5.11 9.07
CA VAL A 252 6.14 -5.77 8.22
C VAL A 252 5.01 -6.22 9.12
N LEU A 253 3.91 -5.48 9.14
CA LEU A 253 2.75 -5.79 9.97
C LEU A 253 1.81 -6.71 9.18
N CYS A 254 1.74 -7.97 9.56
CA CYS A 254 0.83 -8.93 8.94
C CYS A 254 -0.62 -8.67 9.34
N ALA A 255 -1.50 -8.61 8.35
CA ALA A 255 -2.95 -8.59 8.49
C ALA A 255 -3.50 -9.77 7.67
N ASP A 256 -3.32 -10.98 8.16
CA ASP A 256 -3.42 -12.24 7.42
C ASP A 256 -4.31 -13.30 8.09
N GLY A 257 -5.06 -12.91 9.11
CA GLY A 257 -5.92 -13.83 9.85
C GLY A 257 -5.17 -14.93 10.61
N GLY A 258 -3.87 -14.70 10.92
CA GLY A 258 -3.01 -15.63 11.62
C GLY A 258 -2.27 -16.62 10.71
N PHE A 259 -2.33 -16.44 9.39
CA PHE A 259 -1.72 -17.36 8.43
C PHE A 259 -0.22 -17.56 8.68
N THR A 260 0.54 -16.52 8.98
CA THR A 260 1.99 -16.57 9.20
C THR A 260 2.39 -16.85 10.67
N ALA A 261 1.44 -16.99 11.57
CA ALA A 261 1.71 -17.25 13.00
C ALA A 261 1.99 -18.72 13.33
N ARG A 262 1.99 -19.60 12.33
CA ARG A 262 2.19 -21.05 12.45
C ARG A 262 3.41 -21.54 11.67
#